data_c73237809ee247fe01124c9bb5efc0d2
#
_entry.id   c73237809ee247fe01124c9bb5efc0d2
#
_cell.length_a   1.000
_cell.length_b   1.000
_cell.length_c   1.000
_cell.angle_alpha   90.00
_cell.angle_beta   90.00
_cell.angle_gamma   90.00
#
_symmetry.space_group_name_H-M   'P 1'
#
loop_
_entity.id
_entity.type
_entity.pdbx_description
1 polymer ?
#
loop_
_entity_poly.entity_id
_entity_poly.type
_entity_poly.pdbx_seq_one_letter_code
_entity_poly.pdbx_strand_id
1 'polypeptide(L)'
;MHERAKHEHLVAMRPYNGGGEMIREVAQDWVTYGDPPHKFEAGTPAIVEAVGLGAAIDYVNSIGKERIAAHEADLTAYAQERLREINSLRLIGTARGKGPVISFELKGAHAHDVATVIDRQGIAVRAGTHCVMPLLERFNVTATCRASFGMYNTREEVDHLAQALLKARDLFA
;
A
#
# COMPACT_ATOMS: atom_id res chain seq x y z
N MET A 1 -6.71 -13.34 7.99
CA MET A 1 -7.68 -12.38 7.38
C MET A 1 -8.96 -12.49 8.19
N HIS A 2 -9.36 -11.46 8.95
CA HIS A 2 -10.62 -11.48 9.68
C HIS A 2 -11.74 -11.06 8.74
N GLU A 3 -12.41 -12.02 8.16
CA GLU A 3 -13.59 -11.75 7.36
C GLU A 3 -14.80 -11.54 8.29
N ARG A 4 -15.40 -10.37 8.21
CA ARG A 4 -16.70 -10.12 8.85
C ARG A 4 -17.80 -10.58 7.91
N ALA A 5 -18.38 -11.74 8.18
CA ALA A 5 -19.56 -12.23 7.47
C ALA A 5 -20.69 -12.53 8.47
N LYS A 6 -21.93 -12.43 8.00
CA LYS A 6 -23.07 -12.89 8.80
C LYS A 6 -23.01 -14.41 8.95
N HIS A 7 -23.26 -14.91 10.14
CA HIS A 7 -23.17 -16.33 10.46
C HIS A 7 -24.03 -17.20 9.53
N GLU A 8 -25.22 -16.74 9.18
CA GLU A 8 -26.14 -17.41 8.26
C GLU A 8 -25.53 -17.68 6.87
N HIS A 9 -24.71 -16.74 6.36
CA HIS A 9 -24.01 -16.91 5.10
C HIS A 9 -22.87 -17.93 5.23
N LEU A 10 -22.12 -17.88 6.33
CA LEU A 10 -21.04 -18.83 6.58
C LEU A 10 -21.56 -20.26 6.69
N VAL A 11 -22.70 -20.46 7.34
CA VAL A 11 -23.34 -21.78 7.42
C VAL A 11 -23.75 -22.29 6.03
N ALA A 12 -24.33 -21.45 5.20
CA ALA A 12 -24.82 -21.81 3.87
C ALA A 12 -23.70 -22.03 2.82
N MET A 13 -22.57 -21.36 2.96
CA MET A 13 -21.45 -21.45 2.00
C MET A 13 -20.73 -22.79 2.09
N ARG A 14 -20.20 -23.25 0.97
CA ARG A 14 -19.21 -24.33 0.93
C ARG A 14 -17.81 -23.79 1.22
N PRO A 15 -16.93 -24.57 1.89
CA PRO A 15 -15.53 -24.20 1.99
C PRO A 15 -14.89 -24.13 0.60
N TYR A 16 -13.95 -23.19 0.42
CA TYR A 16 -13.20 -23.06 -0.82
C TYR A 16 -12.06 -24.10 -0.90
N ASN A 17 -11.31 -24.25 0.19
CA ASN A 17 -10.24 -25.23 0.33
C ASN A 17 -10.66 -26.33 1.31
N GLY A 18 -10.13 -27.53 1.11
CA GLY A 18 -10.22 -28.64 2.06
C GLY A 18 -8.87 -28.87 2.71
N GLY A 19 -8.84 -29.26 3.99
CA GLY A 19 -7.62 -29.56 4.74
C GLY A 19 -7.90 -30.13 6.11
N GLY A 20 -6.87 -30.34 6.90
CA GLY A 20 -7.00 -30.80 8.29
C GLY A 20 -7.78 -29.83 9.16
N GLU A 21 -8.25 -30.29 10.31
CA GLU A 21 -8.99 -29.56 11.36
C GLU A 21 -10.40 -29.11 10.99
N MET A 22 -10.69 -28.84 9.72
CA MET A 22 -12.00 -28.37 9.25
C MET A 22 -12.96 -29.48 8.86
N ILE A 23 -12.49 -30.71 8.73
CA ILE A 23 -13.23 -31.88 8.25
C ILE A 23 -13.75 -32.67 9.45
N ARG A 24 -15.03 -33.08 9.43
CA ARG A 24 -15.61 -34.01 10.43
C ARG A 24 -15.48 -35.45 9.98
N GLU A 25 -15.96 -35.73 8.76
CA GLU A 25 -15.96 -37.07 8.19
C GLU A 25 -15.61 -37.02 6.71
N VAL A 26 -14.88 -38.03 6.25
CA VAL A 26 -14.53 -38.22 4.84
C VAL A 26 -14.99 -39.63 4.42
N ALA A 27 -15.78 -39.70 3.40
CA ALA A 27 -16.12 -40.93 2.69
C ALA A 27 -15.61 -40.84 1.23
N GLN A 28 -15.80 -41.93 0.51
CA GLN A 28 -15.36 -41.99 -0.89
C GLN A 28 -16.05 -40.95 -1.77
N ASP A 29 -17.33 -40.65 -1.50
CA ASP A 29 -18.19 -39.81 -2.36
C ASP A 29 -18.64 -38.50 -1.69
N TRP A 30 -18.34 -38.30 -0.41
CA TRP A 30 -18.76 -37.11 0.33
C TRP A 30 -17.80 -36.72 1.47
N VAL A 31 -17.86 -35.47 1.86
CA VAL A 31 -17.11 -34.90 2.98
C VAL A 31 -18.04 -34.01 3.80
N THR A 32 -18.01 -34.14 5.10
CA THR A 32 -18.65 -33.20 6.02
C THR A 32 -17.63 -32.32 6.72
N TYR A 33 -18.03 -31.10 6.98
CA TYR A 33 -17.15 -30.06 7.53
C TYR A 33 -17.60 -29.63 8.92
N GLY A 34 -16.68 -29.04 9.66
CA GLY A 34 -16.96 -28.39 10.92
C GLY A 34 -17.90 -27.19 10.79
N ASP A 35 -18.25 -26.58 11.91
CA ASP A 35 -19.03 -25.35 11.92
C ASP A 35 -18.13 -24.14 11.64
N PRO A 36 -18.65 -23.01 11.13
CA PRO A 36 -17.92 -21.77 11.08
C PRO A 36 -17.43 -21.32 12.48
N PRO A 37 -16.23 -20.75 12.62
CA PRO A 37 -15.30 -20.37 11.54
C PRO A 37 -14.43 -21.52 11.02
N HIS A 38 -14.26 -22.62 11.75
CA HIS A 38 -13.34 -23.73 11.43
C HIS A 38 -13.60 -24.36 10.06
N LYS A 39 -14.84 -24.36 9.60
CA LYS A 39 -15.25 -24.79 8.27
C LYS A 39 -14.43 -24.15 7.12
N PHE A 40 -13.84 -22.98 7.36
CA PHE A 40 -13.06 -22.23 6.38
C PHE A 40 -11.56 -22.19 6.67
N GLU A 41 -11.11 -22.91 7.68
CA GLU A 41 -9.71 -22.95 8.13
C GLU A 41 -9.07 -24.29 7.71
N ALA A 42 -8.62 -24.36 6.47
CA ALA A 42 -8.00 -25.55 5.89
C ALA A 42 -6.54 -25.72 6.38
N GLY A 43 -6.31 -26.60 7.33
CA GLY A 43 -5.04 -26.89 7.96
C GLY A 43 -4.71 -25.96 9.15
N THR A 44 -3.48 -26.03 9.63
CA THR A 44 -3.02 -25.22 10.77
C THR A 44 -3.20 -23.74 10.49
N PRO A 45 -3.88 -22.99 11.37
CA PRO A 45 -4.04 -21.54 11.20
C PRO A 45 -2.70 -20.80 11.23
N ALA A 46 -2.66 -19.60 10.65
CA ALA A 46 -1.50 -18.71 10.67
C ALA A 46 -1.31 -18.08 12.07
N ILE A 47 -0.89 -18.89 13.04
CA ILE A 47 -0.83 -18.54 14.48
C ILE A 47 0.21 -17.44 14.71
N VAL A 48 1.41 -17.59 14.13
CA VAL A 48 2.52 -16.65 14.30
C VAL A 48 2.13 -15.28 13.74
N GLU A 49 1.52 -15.26 12.57
CA GLU A 49 1.04 -14.05 11.90
C GLU A 49 -0.08 -13.37 12.69
N ALA A 50 -0.97 -14.15 13.30
CA ALA A 50 -2.04 -13.61 14.14
C ALA A 50 -1.49 -12.94 15.42
N VAL A 51 -0.52 -13.56 16.07
CA VAL A 51 0.18 -12.99 17.24
C VAL A 51 0.97 -11.75 16.82
N GLY A 52 1.69 -11.81 15.69
CA GLY A 52 2.42 -10.68 15.13
C GLY A 52 1.52 -9.49 14.78
N LEU A 53 0.34 -9.76 14.22
CA LEU A 53 -0.67 -8.71 13.95
C LEU A 53 -1.15 -8.06 15.26
N GLY A 54 -1.39 -8.85 16.31
CA GLY A 54 -1.75 -8.31 17.63
C GLY A 54 -0.69 -7.34 18.15
N ALA A 55 0.58 -7.75 18.13
CA ALA A 55 1.70 -6.90 18.55
C ALA A 55 1.83 -5.63 17.70
N ALA A 56 1.61 -5.72 16.38
CA ALA A 56 1.63 -4.56 15.50
C ALA A 56 0.48 -3.57 15.80
N ILE A 57 -0.70 -4.07 16.11
CA ILE A 57 -1.85 -3.25 16.52
C ILE A 57 -1.55 -2.51 17.83
N ASP A 58 -0.98 -3.20 18.82
CA ASP A 58 -0.59 -2.60 20.11
C ASP A 58 0.47 -1.51 19.90
N TYR A 59 1.46 -1.77 19.05
CA TYR A 59 2.47 -0.77 18.68
C TYR A 59 1.84 0.50 18.07
N VAL A 60 0.98 0.35 17.06
CA VAL A 60 0.29 1.50 16.42
C VAL A 60 -0.58 2.26 17.43
N ASN A 61 -1.30 1.53 18.30
CA ASN A 61 -2.13 2.14 19.32
C ASN A 61 -1.30 2.89 20.38
N SER A 62 -0.11 2.39 20.73
CA SER A 62 0.79 3.06 21.69
C SER A 62 1.31 4.40 21.15
N ILE A 63 1.53 4.52 19.86
CA ILE A 63 1.85 5.79 19.19
C ILE A 63 0.61 6.70 19.14
N GLY A 64 -0.54 6.15 18.78
CA GLY A 64 -1.82 6.84 18.61
C GLY A 64 -2.11 7.21 17.15
N LYS A 65 -3.23 6.73 16.64
CA LYS A 65 -3.62 6.88 15.23
C LYS A 65 -3.76 8.35 14.81
N GLU A 66 -4.27 9.19 15.70
CA GLU A 66 -4.45 10.63 15.46
C GLU A 66 -3.11 11.35 15.32
N ARG A 67 -2.10 10.95 16.12
CA ARG A 67 -0.74 11.51 16.02
C ARG A 67 -0.06 11.08 14.73
N ILE A 68 -0.23 9.81 14.34
CA ILE A 68 0.28 9.29 13.07
C ILE A 68 -0.36 10.07 11.91
N ALA A 69 -1.68 10.20 11.89
CA ALA A 69 -2.40 10.90 10.84
C ALA A 69 -2.00 12.39 10.74
N ALA A 70 -1.81 13.06 11.87
CA ALA A 70 -1.37 14.46 11.89
C ALA A 70 0.06 14.62 11.32
N HIS A 71 1.00 13.75 11.71
CA HIS A 71 2.36 13.73 11.20
C HIS A 71 2.39 13.48 9.69
N GLU A 72 1.68 12.46 9.22
CA GLU A 72 1.61 12.12 7.81
C GLU A 72 0.97 13.22 6.96
N ALA A 73 -0.04 13.91 7.50
CA ALA A 73 -0.67 15.04 6.83
C ALA A 73 0.27 16.24 6.70
N ASP A 74 1.00 16.60 7.78
CA ASP A 74 2.01 17.66 7.78
C ASP A 74 3.13 17.35 6.78
N LEU A 75 3.66 16.13 6.83
CA LEU A 75 4.74 15.71 5.93
C LEU A 75 4.29 15.69 4.46
N THR A 76 3.05 15.28 4.19
CA THR A 76 2.48 15.30 2.84
C THR A 76 2.29 16.72 2.32
N ALA A 77 1.85 17.65 3.16
CA ALA A 77 1.73 19.06 2.79
C ALA A 77 3.11 19.65 2.45
N TYR A 78 4.08 19.44 3.31
CA TYR A 78 5.46 19.86 3.09
C TYR A 78 6.03 19.28 1.79
N ALA A 79 5.86 17.98 1.55
CA ALA A 79 6.33 17.32 0.34
C ALA A 79 5.66 17.88 -0.93
N GLN A 80 4.36 18.21 -0.87
CA GLN A 80 3.69 18.84 -2.00
C GLN A 80 4.25 20.23 -2.33
N GLU A 81 4.59 21.05 -1.33
CA GLU A 81 5.22 22.37 -1.52
C GLU A 81 6.58 22.20 -2.17
N ARG A 82 7.43 21.37 -1.60
CA ARG A 82 8.79 21.12 -2.11
C ARG A 82 8.82 20.59 -3.54
N LEU A 83 7.95 19.64 -3.84
CA LEU A 83 7.90 19.04 -5.17
C LEU A 83 7.30 19.97 -6.24
N ARG A 84 6.42 20.91 -5.87
CA ARG A 84 5.89 21.94 -6.80
C ARG A 84 6.96 22.94 -7.25
N GLU A 85 8.04 23.11 -6.50
CA GLU A 85 9.16 23.97 -6.89
C GLU A 85 9.94 23.41 -8.09
N ILE A 86 9.78 22.13 -8.41
CA ILE A 86 10.43 21.48 -9.54
C ILE A 86 9.57 21.67 -10.80
N ASN A 87 9.89 22.64 -11.64
CA ASN A 87 9.09 23.06 -12.80
C ASN A 87 8.74 21.94 -13.79
N SER A 88 9.59 20.92 -13.91
CA SER A 88 9.38 19.75 -14.79
C SER A 88 8.57 18.64 -14.13
N LEU A 89 8.19 18.77 -12.87
CA LEU A 89 7.43 17.78 -12.13
C LEU A 89 5.93 18.10 -12.14
N ARG A 90 5.13 17.15 -12.57
CA ARG A 90 3.66 17.24 -12.52
C ARG A 90 3.15 16.36 -11.39
N LEU A 91 2.48 16.94 -10.40
CA LEU A 91 1.78 16.21 -9.36
C LEU A 91 0.42 15.71 -9.88
N ILE A 92 0.12 14.45 -9.64
CA ILE A 92 -1.14 13.80 -10.04
C ILE A 92 -1.98 13.54 -8.78
N GLY A 93 -3.23 13.99 -8.80
CA GLY A 93 -4.15 13.86 -7.67
C GLY A 93 -3.91 14.94 -6.60
N THR A 94 -4.68 16.03 -6.71
CA THR A 94 -4.58 17.21 -5.85
C THR A 94 -5.79 17.40 -4.92
N ALA A 95 -6.61 16.36 -4.75
CA ALA A 95 -7.78 16.38 -3.88
C ALA A 95 -7.40 16.68 -2.42
N ARG A 96 -8.30 17.37 -1.71
CA ARG A 96 -8.16 17.60 -0.27
C ARG A 96 -8.42 16.31 0.51
N GLY A 97 -7.78 16.16 1.65
CA GLY A 97 -7.99 15.02 2.56
C GLY A 97 -7.51 13.67 2.02
N LYS A 98 -6.56 13.69 1.08
CA LYS A 98 -5.92 12.47 0.59
C LYS A 98 -4.96 11.87 1.64
N GLY A 99 -4.69 10.57 1.52
CA GLY A 99 -3.68 9.90 2.34
C GLY A 99 -2.25 10.37 2.04
N PRO A 100 -1.27 9.88 2.81
CA PRO A 100 0.13 10.32 2.75
C PRO A 100 0.86 9.75 1.53
N VAL A 101 0.33 10.02 0.34
CA VAL A 101 0.82 9.52 -0.94
C VAL A 101 0.84 10.65 -1.96
N ILE A 102 1.97 10.77 -2.67
CA ILE A 102 2.12 11.72 -3.77
C ILE A 102 2.50 10.94 -5.02
N SER A 103 1.64 11.03 -6.04
CA SER A 103 1.95 10.53 -7.39
C SER A 103 2.45 11.68 -8.25
N PHE A 104 3.46 11.42 -9.04
CA PHE A 104 4.08 12.43 -9.90
C PHE A 104 4.63 11.85 -11.20
N GLU A 105 4.78 12.71 -12.18
CA GLU A 105 5.42 12.49 -13.46
C GLU A 105 6.55 13.51 -13.60
N LEU A 106 7.71 13.08 -14.05
CA LEU A 106 8.83 13.95 -14.44
C LEU A 106 8.80 14.09 -15.97
N LYS A 107 8.62 15.31 -16.47
CA LYS A 107 8.58 15.57 -17.89
C LYS A 107 9.88 15.17 -18.58
N GLY A 108 9.78 14.41 -19.67
CA GLY A 108 10.94 13.97 -20.44
C GLY A 108 11.53 12.61 -19.98
N ALA A 109 11.06 12.04 -18.88
CA ALA A 109 11.56 10.77 -18.35
C ALA A 109 10.44 9.78 -18.05
N HIS A 110 10.65 8.51 -18.37
CA HIS A 110 9.71 7.47 -18.01
C HIS A 110 9.78 7.18 -16.49
N ALA A 111 8.65 6.86 -15.86
CA ALA A 111 8.56 6.66 -14.42
C ALA A 111 9.56 5.61 -13.87
N HIS A 112 9.80 4.52 -14.62
CA HIS A 112 10.78 3.50 -14.21
C HIS A 112 12.23 4.01 -14.25
N ASP A 113 12.56 4.86 -15.22
CA ASP A 113 13.90 5.42 -15.33
C ASP A 113 14.15 6.40 -14.19
N VAL A 114 13.17 7.26 -13.89
CA VAL A 114 13.22 8.15 -12.71
C VAL A 114 13.42 7.36 -11.43
N ALA A 115 12.60 6.32 -11.22
CA ALA A 115 12.72 5.46 -10.03
C ALA A 115 14.10 4.81 -9.93
N THR A 116 14.66 4.31 -11.03
CA THR A 116 16.00 3.71 -11.08
C THR A 116 17.10 4.70 -10.72
N VAL A 117 17.00 5.96 -11.19
CA VAL A 117 17.99 6.99 -10.90
C VAL A 117 17.96 7.41 -9.43
N ILE A 118 16.78 7.60 -8.86
CA ILE A 118 16.67 8.03 -7.45
C ILE A 118 16.94 6.87 -6.47
N ASP A 119 16.67 5.62 -6.86
CA ASP A 119 17.00 4.42 -6.06
C ASP A 119 18.51 4.34 -5.78
N ARG A 120 19.35 4.67 -6.77
CA ARG A 120 20.81 4.76 -6.59
C ARG A 120 21.26 5.83 -5.59
N GLN A 121 20.35 6.71 -5.18
CA GLN A 121 20.55 7.71 -4.14
C GLN A 121 19.88 7.32 -2.82
N GLY A 122 19.44 6.08 -2.68
CA GLY A 122 18.82 5.56 -1.47
C GLY A 122 17.33 5.91 -1.32
N ILE A 123 16.65 6.33 -2.40
CA ILE A 123 15.25 6.73 -2.35
C ILE A 123 14.39 5.71 -3.11
N ALA A 124 13.55 4.99 -2.38
CA ALA A 124 12.62 4.03 -2.93
C ALA A 124 11.25 4.67 -3.21
N VAL A 125 10.79 4.58 -4.47
CA VAL A 125 9.45 4.95 -4.88
C VAL A 125 8.82 3.82 -5.69
N ARG A 126 7.52 3.75 -5.74
CA ARG A 126 6.85 2.83 -6.64
C ARG A 126 6.63 3.49 -8.01
N ALA A 127 7.09 2.84 -9.08
CA ALA A 127 6.85 3.28 -10.46
C ALA A 127 5.91 2.31 -11.19
N GLY A 128 5.08 2.83 -12.10
CA GLY A 128 4.24 2.03 -12.98
C GLY A 128 2.79 2.51 -13.04
N THR A 129 1.90 1.58 -13.41
CA THR A 129 0.47 1.85 -13.61
C THR A 129 -0.37 1.79 -12.33
N HIS A 130 0.19 1.29 -11.23
CA HIS A 130 -0.46 1.17 -9.91
C HIS A 130 -1.81 0.42 -9.94
N CYS A 131 -2.04 -0.44 -10.94
CA CYS A 131 -3.31 -1.14 -11.20
C CYS A 131 -4.51 -0.21 -11.45
N VAL A 132 -4.27 1.00 -11.97
CA VAL A 132 -5.29 2.04 -12.21
C VAL A 132 -5.20 2.63 -13.62
N MET A 133 -4.94 1.80 -14.63
CA MET A 133 -4.75 2.26 -16.02
C MET A 133 -5.86 3.21 -16.53
N PRO A 134 -7.17 2.97 -16.28
CA PRO A 134 -8.21 3.90 -16.71
C PRO A 134 -8.09 5.30 -16.07
N LEU A 135 -7.59 5.37 -14.83
CA LEU A 135 -7.35 6.64 -14.16
C LEU A 135 -6.14 7.37 -14.76
N LEU A 136 -5.08 6.65 -15.10
CA LEU A 136 -3.89 7.21 -15.74
C LEU A 136 -4.24 7.77 -17.11
N GLU A 137 -5.04 7.06 -17.90
CA GLU A 137 -5.55 7.52 -19.18
C GLU A 137 -6.31 8.85 -19.06
N ARG A 138 -7.18 9.00 -18.05
CA ARG A 138 -7.87 10.25 -17.73
C ARG A 138 -6.92 11.43 -17.49
N PHE A 139 -5.73 11.17 -16.96
CA PHE A 139 -4.70 12.18 -16.70
C PHE A 139 -3.70 12.33 -17.86
N ASN A 140 -3.86 11.58 -18.94
CA ASN A 140 -2.94 11.50 -20.09
C ASN A 140 -1.51 11.15 -19.66
N VAL A 141 -1.36 10.15 -18.79
CA VAL A 141 -0.09 9.58 -18.39
C VAL A 141 -0.12 8.05 -18.52
N THR A 142 0.99 7.44 -18.89
CA THR A 142 1.12 5.99 -19.04
C THR A 142 1.56 5.31 -17.76
N ALA A 143 2.32 6.01 -16.95
CA ALA A 143 2.84 5.55 -15.66
C ALA A 143 3.18 6.75 -14.78
N THR A 144 3.23 6.56 -13.48
CA THR A 144 3.69 7.57 -12.51
C THR A 144 4.68 6.97 -11.52
N CYS A 145 5.50 7.84 -10.92
CA CYS A 145 6.17 7.53 -9.67
C CYS A 145 5.26 7.87 -8.50
N ARG A 146 5.34 7.09 -7.41
CA ARG A 146 4.56 7.31 -6.20
C ARG A 146 5.44 7.25 -4.97
N ALA A 147 5.59 8.38 -4.30
CA ALA A 147 6.18 8.47 -2.97
C ALA A 147 5.07 8.29 -1.91
N SER A 148 5.33 7.46 -0.92
CA SER A 148 4.44 7.23 0.22
C SER A 148 5.19 7.55 1.50
N PHE A 149 4.52 8.21 2.43
CA PHE A 149 5.10 8.61 3.71
C PHE A 149 4.41 7.86 4.84
N GLY A 150 5.16 7.46 5.83
CA GLY A 150 4.67 6.82 7.03
C GLY A 150 5.12 7.58 8.28
N MET A 151 4.71 7.09 9.44
CA MET A 151 4.96 7.70 10.75
C MET A 151 6.44 7.85 11.12
N TYR A 152 7.34 7.24 10.38
CA TYR A 152 8.80 7.26 10.60
C TYR A 152 9.56 8.15 9.61
N ASN A 153 8.89 8.66 8.57
CA ASN A 153 9.55 9.53 7.60
C ASN A 153 9.74 10.96 8.15
N THR A 154 10.73 11.67 7.60
CA THR A 154 11.11 13.00 8.04
C THR A 154 11.07 14.04 6.91
N ARG A 155 11.13 15.32 7.25
CA ARG A 155 11.23 16.41 6.26
C ARG A 155 12.55 16.39 5.50
N GLU A 156 13.63 15.96 6.15
CA GLU A 156 14.96 15.81 5.53
C GLU A 156 14.92 14.74 4.42
N GLU A 157 14.15 13.66 4.60
CA GLU A 157 13.96 12.66 3.57
C GLU A 157 13.13 13.20 2.38
N VAL A 158 12.17 14.07 2.64
CA VAL A 158 11.45 14.80 1.57
C VAL A 158 12.38 15.72 0.80
N ASP A 159 13.25 16.46 1.48
CA ASP A 159 14.24 17.32 0.83
C ASP A 159 15.24 16.50 0.01
N HIS A 160 15.62 15.32 0.51
CA HIS A 160 16.48 14.40 -0.23
C HIS A 160 15.77 13.89 -1.49
N LEU A 161 14.49 13.52 -1.41
CA LEU A 161 13.69 13.17 -2.59
C LEU A 161 13.66 14.30 -3.62
N ALA A 162 13.42 15.54 -3.18
CA ALA A 162 13.39 16.68 -4.09
C ALA A 162 14.75 16.91 -4.78
N GLN A 163 15.85 16.80 -4.05
CA GLN A 163 17.21 16.91 -4.61
C GLN A 163 17.52 15.79 -5.61
N ALA A 164 17.12 14.55 -5.31
CA ALA A 164 17.30 13.43 -6.19
C ALA A 164 16.51 13.57 -7.50
N LEU A 165 15.29 14.11 -7.42
CA LEU A 165 14.45 14.39 -8.59
C LEU A 165 15.05 15.53 -9.46
N LEU A 166 15.66 16.54 -8.87
CA LEU A 166 16.41 17.57 -9.61
C LEU A 166 17.58 16.96 -10.39
N LYS A 167 18.36 16.07 -9.77
CA LYS A 167 19.45 15.35 -10.47
C LYS A 167 18.91 14.42 -11.57
N ALA A 168 17.79 13.72 -11.33
CA ALA A 168 17.16 12.92 -12.36
C ALA A 168 16.70 13.78 -13.54
N ARG A 169 16.09 14.94 -13.28
CA ARG A 169 15.72 15.90 -14.31
C ARG A 169 16.91 16.29 -15.18
N ASP A 170 18.02 16.64 -14.55
CA ASP A 170 19.22 17.12 -15.28
C ASP A 170 19.88 16.02 -16.11
N LEU A 171 19.64 14.74 -15.77
CA LEU A 171 20.08 13.59 -16.53
C LEU A 171 19.25 13.34 -17.79
N PHE A 172 17.94 13.69 -17.75
CA PHE A 172 16.98 13.45 -18.84
C PHE A 172 16.60 14.73 -19.63
N ALA A 173 17.25 15.87 -19.33
CA ALA A 173 17.01 17.17 -19.98
C ALA A 173 17.57 17.26 -21.40
#